data_ab882833f22a70130f2dfabfff2672d5
#
_entry.id   ab882833f22a70130f2dfabfff2672d5
#
_cell.length_a   1.000
_cell.length_b   1.000
_cell.length_c   1.000
_cell.angle_alpha   90.00
_cell.angle_beta   90.00
_cell.angle_gamma   90.00
#
_symmetry.space_group_name_H-M   'P 1'
#
loop_
_entity.id
_entity.type
_entity.pdbx_description
1 polymer ?
#
loop_
_entity_poly.entity_id
_entity_poly.type
_entity_poly.pdbx_seq_one_letter_code
_entity_poly.pdbx_strand_id
1 'polypeptide(L)'
;MSMVRAKVLAAICGAVLSLASVPGLSAAPITIAVADFDYVDTSGEARDQTAEHKLRVAKFAELVRENLSAQGDTSVLAFECPRHPCTPISMGSDDFLAAARRTGARFIVYGGIHKMSTLVQNGLVEVLDLPGEKLLLRRTVSFRGDNDEAYRRAAAFVSDTVRDAMKGR
;
A
#
# COMPACT_ATOMS: atom_id res chain seq x y z
N MET A 1 -16.15 -68.02 -62.22
CA MET A 1 -15.55 -66.72 -62.52
C MET A 1 -16.41 -65.70 -61.81
N SER A 2 -16.05 -65.20 -60.64
CA SER A 2 -16.75 -64.12 -59.96
C SER A 2 -15.73 -63.38 -59.14
N MET A 3 -15.51 -62.10 -59.50
CA MET A 3 -14.60 -61.14 -58.82
C MET A 3 -15.25 -60.57 -57.57
N VAL A 4 -14.69 -60.83 -56.43
CA VAL A 4 -15.03 -60.20 -55.18
C VAL A 4 -14.23 -58.91 -55.01
N ARG A 5 -14.93 -57.77 -55.06
CA ARG A 5 -14.31 -56.46 -54.75
C ARG A 5 -14.29 -56.23 -53.25
N ALA A 6 -13.12 -56.15 -52.65
CA ALA A 6 -12.93 -55.72 -51.27
C ALA A 6 -13.02 -54.20 -51.18
N LYS A 7 -13.94 -53.69 -50.35
CA LYS A 7 -14.03 -52.26 -49.98
C LYS A 7 -13.18 -52.03 -48.72
N VAL A 8 -12.12 -51.23 -48.89
CA VAL A 8 -11.31 -50.75 -47.77
C VAL A 8 -12.00 -49.53 -47.19
N LEU A 9 -12.50 -49.63 -45.91
CA LEU A 9 -12.96 -48.50 -45.16
C LEU A 9 -11.75 -47.87 -44.40
N ALA A 10 -11.37 -46.66 -44.78
CA ALA A 10 -10.41 -45.85 -44.06
C ALA A 10 -11.10 -45.15 -42.88
N ALA A 11 -10.82 -45.57 -41.67
CA ALA A 11 -11.26 -44.89 -40.44
C ALA A 11 -10.31 -43.72 -40.15
N ILE A 12 -10.82 -42.48 -40.33
CA ILE A 12 -10.08 -41.24 -39.93
C ILE A 12 -10.31 -41.04 -38.45
N CYS A 13 -9.30 -41.33 -37.65
CA CYS A 13 -9.30 -41.05 -36.20
C CYS A 13 -8.91 -39.58 -35.97
N GLY A 14 -9.91 -38.71 -35.80
CA GLY A 14 -9.70 -37.30 -35.46
C GLY A 14 -9.26 -37.14 -34.01
N ALA A 15 -7.97 -36.85 -33.79
CA ALA A 15 -7.47 -36.49 -32.47
C ALA A 15 -7.93 -35.05 -32.11
N VAL A 16 -8.89 -34.93 -31.21
CA VAL A 16 -9.29 -33.65 -30.66
C VAL A 16 -8.26 -33.23 -29.61
N LEU A 17 -7.39 -32.28 -29.99
CA LEU A 17 -6.44 -31.66 -29.06
C LEU A 17 -7.21 -30.73 -28.14
N SER A 18 -7.54 -31.19 -26.93
CA SER A 18 -8.11 -30.36 -25.88
C SER A 18 -7.01 -29.42 -25.34
N LEU A 19 -7.07 -28.14 -25.72
CA LEU A 19 -6.29 -27.10 -25.04
C LEU A 19 -6.77 -26.96 -23.60
N ALA A 20 -6.06 -27.56 -22.66
CA ALA A 20 -6.25 -27.31 -21.25
C ALA A 20 -5.78 -25.87 -20.97
N SER A 21 -6.75 -24.97 -20.70
CA SER A 21 -6.48 -23.61 -20.21
C SER A 21 -5.79 -23.75 -18.85
N VAL A 22 -4.49 -23.46 -18.78
CA VAL A 22 -3.75 -23.36 -17.53
C VAL A 22 -4.27 -22.13 -16.79
N PRO A 23 -4.87 -22.27 -15.57
CA PRO A 23 -5.24 -21.10 -14.80
C PRO A 23 -3.98 -20.29 -14.54
N GLY A 24 -3.97 -19.03 -14.98
CA GLY A 24 -2.85 -18.12 -14.74
C GLY A 24 -2.58 -18.05 -13.23
N LEU A 25 -1.36 -18.32 -12.80
CA LEU A 25 -0.91 -18.07 -11.43
C LEU A 25 -0.99 -16.56 -11.21
N SER A 26 -2.09 -16.11 -10.59
CA SER A 26 -2.15 -14.74 -10.06
C SER A 26 -1.15 -14.68 -8.90
N ALA A 27 -0.16 -13.80 -8.98
CA ALA A 27 0.76 -13.58 -7.87
C ALA A 27 -0.04 -13.17 -6.64
N ALA A 28 0.32 -13.70 -5.47
CA ALA A 28 -0.34 -13.32 -4.22
C ALA A 28 -0.17 -11.81 -3.98
N PRO A 29 -1.20 -11.11 -3.49
CA PRO A 29 -1.13 -9.67 -3.26
C PRO A 29 -0.04 -9.35 -2.23
N ILE A 30 0.65 -8.23 -2.43
CA ILE A 30 1.63 -7.72 -1.49
C ILE A 30 0.91 -7.26 -0.23
N THR A 31 1.27 -7.81 0.94
CA THR A 31 0.68 -7.43 2.22
C THR A 31 1.39 -6.22 2.81
N ILE A 32 0.63 -5.20 3.21
CA ILE A 32 1.15 -3.96 3.77
C ILE A 32 0.28 -3.51 4.95
N ALA A 33 0.90 -2.94 5.97
CA ALA A 33 0.22 -2.20 7.02
C ALA A 33 0.57 -0.71 6.89
N VAL A 34 -0.36 0.17 7.24
CA VAL A 34 -0.15 1.62 7.26
C VAL A 34 -0.44 2.11 8.66
N ALA A 35 0.59 2.61 9.32
CA ALA A 35 0.50 3.23 10.63
C ALA A 35 -0.22 4.59 10.57
N ASP A 36 -0.49 5.18 11.71
CA ASP A 36 -0.86 6.58 11.77
C ASP A 36 0.37 7.46 11.46
N PHE A 37 0.13 8.73 11.18
CA PHE A 37 1.18 9.69 10.91
C PHE A 37 1.32 10.66 12.08
N ASP A 38 2.55 11.00 12.42
CA ASP A 38 2.84 12.07 13.37
C ASP A 38 2.52 13.43 12.77
N TYR A 39 2.28 14.44 13.62
CA TYR A 39 2.06 15.80 13.19
C TYR A 39 2.83 16.80 14.05
N VAL A 40 3.52 17.71 13.38
CA VAL A 40 4.24 18.82 14.01
C VAL A 40 3.85 20.11 13.30
N ASP A 41 3.54 21.15 14.05
CA ASP A 41 3.26 22.50 13.54
C ASP A 41 4.31 23.48 14.06
N THR A 42 5.05 24.10 13.15
CA THR A 42 6.01 25.19 13.43
C THR A 42 5.70 26.43 12.59
N SER A 43 4.49 26.53 12.05
CA SER A 43 4.07 27.62 11.16
C SER A 43 4.01 28.98 11.86
N GLY A 44 3.89 29.00 13.19
CA GLY A 44 3.74 30.25 13.95
C GLY A 44 2.39 30.93 13.79
N GLU A 45 1.37 30.23 13.29
CA GLU A 45 0.02 30.78 13.19
C GLU A 45 -0.60 31.00 14.57
N ALA A 46 -1.22 32.17 14.76
CA ALA A 46 -1.83 32.53 16.03
C ALA A 46 -3.12 31.75 16.33
N ARG A 47 -3.78 31.21 15.31
CA ARG A 47 -5.00 30.42 15.45
C ARG A 47 -4.65 29.00 15.88
N ASP A 48 -5.24 28.53 16.97
CA ASP A 48 -5.17 27.10 17.32
C ASP A 48 -6.01 26.26 16.36
N GLN A 49 -5.33 25.39 15.62
CA GLN A 49 -5.91 24.47 14.64
C GLN A 49 -5.63 23.00 14.98
N THR A 50 -5.24 22.74 16.23
CA THR A 50 -4.79 21.39 16.65
C THR A 50 -5.84 20.32 16.41
N ALA A 51 -7.11 20.59 16.70
CA ALA A 51 -8.20 19.63 16.50
C ALA A 51 -8.44 19.34 15.00
N GLU A 52 -8.43 20.39 14.17
CA GLU A 52 -8.60 20.28 12.72
C GLU A 52 -7.46 19.47 12.10
N HIS A 53 -6.22 19.74 12.49
CA HIS A 53 -5.05 19.01 11.99
C HIS A 53 -5.02 17.54 12.41
N LYS A 54 -5.40 17.24 13.65
CA LYS A 54 -5.52 15.84 14.10
C LYS A 54 -6.48 15.03 13.23
N LEU A 55 -7.65 15.59 12.92
CA LEU A 55 -8.63 14.94 12.04
C LEU A 55 -8.09 14.77 10.62
N ARG A 56 -7.43 15.81 10.10
CA ARG A 56 -6.88 15.82 8.73
C ARG A 56 -5.73 14.81 8.57
N VAL A 57 -4.86 14.70 9.57
CA VAL A 57 -3.76 13.72 9.56
C VAL A 57 -4.30 12.28 9.71
N ALA A 58 -5.30 12.07 10.56
CA ALA A 58 -5.98 10.77 10.65
C ALA A 58 -6.61 10.39 9.30
N LYS A 59 -7.32 11.35 8.66
CA LYS A 59 -7.91 11.13 7.32
C LYS A 59 -6.85 10.90 6.24
N PHE A 60 -5.70 11.53 6.35
CA PHE A 60 -4.58 11.27 5.45
C PHE A 60 -4.12 9.80 5.52
N ALA A 61 -3.95 9.24 6.72
CA ALA A 61 -3.60 7.83 6.89
C ALA A 61 -4.67 6.89 6.30
N GLU A 62 -5.96 7.21 6.49
CA GLU A 62 -7.08 6.47 5.87
C GLU A 62 -7.00 6.51 4.35
N LEU A 63 -6.80 7.69 3.76
CA LEU A 63 -6.70 7.86 2.32
C LEU A 63 -5.51 7.08 1.73
N VAL A 64 -4.38 7.00 2.44
CA VAL A 64 -3.24 6.17 2.02
C VAL A 64 -3.64 4.69 2.03
N ARG A 65 -4.35 4.21 3.07
CA ARG A 65 -4.87 2.83 3.13
C ARG A 65 -5.84 2.54 1.99
N GLU A 66 -6.82 3.43 1.77
CA GLU A 66 -7.82 3.33 0.70
C GLU A 66 -7.14 3.25 -0.70
N ASN A 67 -6.22 4.18 -0.98
CA ASN A 67 -5.53 4.23 -2.27
C ASN A 67 -4.66 3.00 -2.54
N LEU A 68 -4.00 2.46 -1.51
CA LEU A 68 -3.21 1.23 -1.63
C LEU A 68 -4.09 0.00 -1.85
N SER A 69 -5.26 -0.06 -1.20
CA SER A 69 -6.22 -1.16 -1.35
C SER A 69 -6.90 -1.18 -2.71
N ALA A 70 -7.12 -0.01 -3.32
CA ALA A 70 -7.96 0.14 -4.53
C ALA A 70 -7.39 -0.54 -5.78
N GLN A 71 -6.13 -0.97 -5.78
CA GLN A 71 -5.43 -1.41 -7.00
C GLN A 71 -5.29 -2.94 -7.16
N GLY A 72 -5.83 -3.72 -6.24
CA GLY A 72 -5.94 -5.18 -6.38
C GLY A 72 -4.64 -5.98 -6.29
N ASP A 73 -3.47 -5.35 -6.39
CA ASP A 73 -2.15 -5.97 -6.22
C ASP A 73 -1.60 -5.85 -4.80
N THR A 74 -2.30 -5.14 -3.94
CA THR A 74 -1.91 -4.87 -2.55
C THR A 74 -3.05 -5.21 -1.59
N SER A 75 -2.74 -5.91 -0.50
CA SER A 75 -3.65 -6.21 0.60
C SER A 75 -3.24 -5.40 1.82
N VAL A 76 -4.05 -4.42 2.20
CA VAL A 76 -3.80 -3.59 3.39
C VAL A 76 -4.34 -4.28 4.62
N LEU A 77 -3.46 -4.61 5.57
CA LEU A 77 -3.79 -5.24 6.83
C LEU A 77 -3.97 -4.19 7.93
N ALA A 78 -4.87 -4.45 8.86
CA ALA A 78 -5.10 -3.56 10.00
C ALA A 78 -3.83 -3.43 10.86
N PHE A 79 -3.50 -2.20 11.24
CA PHE A 79 -2.46 -1.90 12.21
C PHE A 79 -3.10 -1.38 13.48
N GLU A 80 -3.06 -2.20 14.51
CA GLU A 80 -3.68 -1.90 15.80
C GLU A 80 -2.62 -1.65 16.87
N CYS A 81 -2.88 -0.66 17.71
CA CYS A 81 -2.07 -0.34 18.87
C CYS A 81 -2.95 0.03 20.07
N PRO A 82 -2.40 -0.03 21.30
CA PRO A 82 -3.18 0.25 22.50
C PRO A 82 -3.68 1.71 22.61
N ARG A 83 -3.05 2.63 21.89
CA ARG A 83 -3.32 4.07 21.99
C ARG A 83 -2.92 4.82 20.74
N HIS A 84 -3.86 5.56 20.13
CA HIS A 84 -3.60 6.43 18.98
C HIS A 84 -2.94 7.77 19.37
N PRO A 85 -2.10 8.33 18.46
CA PRO A 85 -1.72 7.77 17.15
C PRO A 85 -0.74 6.59 17.29
N CYS A 86 -0.90 5.59 16.41
CA CYS A 86 -0.02 4.42 16.33
C CYS A 86 1.24 4.78 15.51
N THR A 87 2.22 5.41 16.12
CA THR A 87 3.44 5.88 15.46
C THR A 87 4.68 5.47 16.24
N PRO A 88 5.89 5.45 15.62
CA PRO A 88 7.13 5.18 16.35
C PRO A 88 7.39 6.18 17.49
N ILE A 89 6.96 7.45 17.33
CA ILE A 89 7.15 8.49 18.36
C ILE A 89 6.24 8.22 19.57
N SER A 90 4.98 7.86 19.33
CA SER A 90 4.01 7.67 20.43
C SER A 90 4.19 6.34 21.16
N MET A 91 4.68 5.30 20.47
CA MET A 91 4.81 3.95 21.02
C MET A 91 6.22 3.62 21.50
N GLY A 92 7.24 4.25 20.93
CA GLY A 92 8.62 3.78 20.97
C GLY A 92 8.90 2.78 19.84
N SER A 93 10.14 2.80 19.34
CA SER A 93 10.50 2.03 18.13
C SER A 93 10.32 0.53 18.29
N ASP A 94 10.66 -0.04 19.45
CA ASP A 94 10.60 -1.48 19.67
C ASP A 94 9.13 -1.98 19.73
N ASP A 95 8.27 -1.27 20.46
CA ASP A 95 6.85 -1.60 20.57
C ASP A 95 6.14 -1.42 19.23
N PHE A 96 6.49 -0.36 18.48
CA PHE A 96 5.99 -0.13 17.14
C PHE A 96 6.36 -1.28 16.19
N LEU A 97 7.62 -1.70 16.15
CA LEU A 97 8.07 -2.81 15.32
C LEU A 97 7.43 -4.14 15.74
N ALA A 98 7.30 -4.38 17.04
CA ALA A 98 6.62 -5.56 17.55
C ALA A 98 5.14 -5.57 17.13
N ALA A 99 4.45 -4.44 17.17
CA ALA A 99 3.07 -4.32 16.69
C ALA A 99 2.99 -4.52 15.17
N ALA A 100 3.91 -3.94 14.39
CA ALA A 100 3.97 -4.10 12.95
C ALA A 100 4.13 -5.56 12.54
N ARG A 101 5.02 -6.30 13.18
CA ARG A 101 5.22 -7.74 12.93
C ARG A 101 3.98 -8.57 13.24
N ARG A 102 3.22 -8.22 14.28
CA ARG A 102 1.97 -8.94 14.63
C ARG A 102 0.88 -8.82 13.57
N THR A 103 0.92 -7.81 12.69
CA THR A 103 -0.05 -7.69 11.59
C THR A 103 0.08 -8.81 10.56
N GLY A 104 1.23 -9.46 10.44
CA GLY A 104 1.55 -10.38 9.36
C GLY A 104 1.79 -9.70 8.01
N ALA A 105 1.84 -8.37 7.97
CA ALA A 105 2.20 -7.63 6.76
C ALA A 105 3.68 -7.84 6.41
N ARG A 106 3.98 -7.80 5.12
CA ARG A 106 5.37 -7.77 4.66
C ARG A 106 6.00 -6.39 4.86
N PHE A 107 5.23 -5.34 4.59
CA PHE A 107 5.70 -3.97 4.70
C PHE A 107 4.88 -3.17 5.71
N ILE A 108 5.54 -2.20 6.37
CA ILE A 108 4.88 -1.16 7.15
C ILE A 108 5.22 0.21 6.59
N VAL A 109 4.17 1.03 6.36
CA VAL A 109 4.29 2.46 6.02
C VAL A 109 4.07 3.27 7.27
N TYR A 110 4.93 4.23 7.52
CA TYR A 110 4.82 5.16 8.64
C TYR A 110 5.47 6.50 8.28
N GLY A 111 5.32 7.49 9.12
CA GLY A 111 5.91 8.80 8.87
C GLY A 111 5.25 9.91 9.66
N GLY A 112 5.39 11.15 9.17
CA GLY A 112 4.82 12.32 9.81
C GLY A 112 4.63 13.48 8.84
N ILE A 113 3.80 14.43 9.22
CA ILE A 113 3.55 15.67 8.50
C ILE A 113 4.02 16.84 9.37
N HIS A 114 4.85 17.69 8.79
CA HIS A 114 5.35 18.90 9.40
C HIS A 114 4.79 20.12 8.67
N LYS A 115 3.94 20.88 9.34
CA LYS A 115 3.46 22.19 8.88
C LYS A 115 4.53 23.24 9.16
N MET A 116 5.17 23.70 8.11
CA MET A 116 6.27 24.69 8.19
C MET A 116 5.78 26.13 8.10
N SER A 117 4.67 26.36 7.43
CA SER A 117 4.04 27.68 7.29
C SER A 117 2.55 27.48 6.98
N THR A 118 1.81 28.59 6.90
CA THR A 118 0.38 28.63 6.50
C THR A 118 0.09 27.81 5.23
N LEU A 119 1.03 27.74 4.30
CA LEU A 119 0.81 27.13 2.98
C LEU A 119 1.67 25.90 2.70
N VAL A 120 2.76 25.67 3.45
CA VAL A 120 3.74 24.64 3.13
C VAL A 120 3.75 23.54 4.19
N GLN A 121 3.51 22.33 3.72
CA GLN A 121 3.59 21.11 4.50
C GLN A 121 4.69 20.20 3.94
N ASN A 122 5.42 19.52 4.82
CA ASN A 122 6.36 18.46 4.45
C ASN A 122 5.93 17.15 5.09
N GLY A 123 5.70 16.14 4.25
CA GLY A 123 5.49 14.77 4.69
C GLY A 123 6.80 13.99 4.66
N LEU A 124 7.20 13.33 5.73
CA LEU A 124 8.18 12.25 5.70
C LEU A 124 7.42 10.94 5.60
N VAL A 125 7.79 10.10 4.64
CA VAL A 125 7.21 8.77 4.44
C VAL A 125 8.31 7.74 4.41
N GLU A 126 8.14 6.69 5.17
CA GLU A 126 9.07 5.57 5.29
C GLU A 126 8.33 4.25 5.07
N VAL A 127 8.99 3.32 4.39
CA VAL A 127 8.52 1.94 4.20
C VAL A 127 9.60 1.00 4.67
N LEU A 128 9.24 0.12 5.60
CA LEU A 128 10.13 -0.91 6.12
C LEU A 128 9.67 -2.28 5.62
N ASP A 129 10.60 -3.08 5.10
CA ASP A 129 10.42 -4.52 4.85
C ASP A 129 10.59 -5.23 6.20
N LEU A 130 9.50 -5.74 6.76
CA LEU A 130 9.47 -6.30 8.11
C LEU A 130 10.28 -7.59 8.27
N PRO A 131 10.24 -8.57 7.34
CA PRO A 131 11.06 -9.75 7.42
C PRO A 131 12.56 -9.49 7.35
N GLY A 132 12.95 -8.56 6.49
CA GLY A 132 14.36 -8.20 6.26
C GLY A 132 14.88 -7.08 7.18
N GLU A 133 14.02 -6.46 7.97
CA GLU A 133 14.32 -5.27 8.79
C GLU A 133 15.03 -4.17 7.99
N LYS A 134 14.66 -4.04 6.73
CA LYS A 134 15.32 -3.14 5.79
C LYS A 134 14.43 -1.96 5.42
N LEU A 135 14.96 -0.76 5.61
CA LEU A 135 14.30 0.45 5.11
C LEU A 135 14.31 0.43 3.57
N LEU A 136 13.12 0.34 2.99
CA LEU A 136 12.90 0.26 1.56
C LEU A 136 12.78 1.65 0.93
N LEU A 137 12.09 2.54 1.61
CA LEU A 137 11.85 3.91 1.18
C LEU A 137 11.98 4.86 2.35
N ARG A 138 12.65 5.98 2.12
CA ARG A 138 12.58 7.17 2.95
C ARG A 138 12.50 8.38 2.03
N ARG A 139 11.37 9.10 2.09
CA ARG A 139 11.12 10.20 1.17
C ARG A 139 10.42 11.37 1.84
N THR A 140 10.91 12.57 1.57
CA THR A 140 10.20 13.80 1.89
C THR A 140 9.33 14.21 0.72
N VAL A 141 8.08 14.56 1.01
CA VAL A 141 7.08 15.04 0.06
C VAL A 141 6.63 16.42 0.51
N SER A 142 6.91 17.45 -0.28
CA SER A 142 6.39 18.79 -0.03
C SER A 142 5.09 19.02 -0.78
N PHE A 143 4.09 19.56 -0.08
CA PHE A 143 2.83 19.92 -0.70
C PHE A 143 2.33 21.27 -0.18
N ARG A 144 1.47 21.91 -0.97
CA ARG A 144 0.92 23.22 -0.65
C ARG A 144 -0.57 23.14 -0.32
N GLY A 145 -0.95 23.90 0.68
CA GLY A 145 -2.31 24.03 1.19
C GLY A 145 -2.51 23.33 2.51
N ASP A 146 -3.33 23.95 3.35
CA ASP A 146 -3.75 23.43 4.65
C ASP A 146 -5.26 23.15 4.61
N ASN A 147 -5.66 22.27 3.70
CA ASN A 147 -7.04 21.88 3.50
C ASN A 147 -7.13 20.41 3.05
N ASP A 148 -8.31 19.84 3.12
CA ASP A 148 -8.56 18.42 2.84
C ASP A 148 -8.15 18.02 1.42
N GLU A 149 -8.32 18.91 0.44
CA GLU A 149 -7.94 18.63 -0.95
C GLU A 149 -6.41 18.54 -1.12
N ALA A 150 -5.65 19.38 -0.44
CA ALA A 150 -4.19 19.30 -0.44
C ALA A 150 -3.69 17.98 0.17
N TYR A 151 -4.28 17.56 1.30
CA TYR A 151 -3.96 16.29 1.94
C TYR A 151 -4.39 15.09 1.10
N ARG A 152 -5.55 15.17 0.43
CA ARG A 152 -6.01 14.11 -0.50
C ARG A 152 -5.01 13.91 -1.65
N ARG A 153 -4.54 15.00 -2.29
CA ARG A 153 -3.53 14.92 -3.35
C ARG A 153 -2.21 14.37 -2.83
N ALA A 154 -1.78 14.81 -1.65
CA ALA A 154 -0.56 14.29 -1.02
C ALA A 154 -0.67 12.80 -0.70
N ALA A 155 -1.82 12.33 -0.19
CA ALA A 155 -2.06 10.90 0.07
C ALA A 155 -2.00 10.07 -1.22
N ALA A 156 -2.58 10.54 -2.32
CA ALA A 156 -2.50 9.87 -3.61
C ALA A 156 -1.04 9.73 -4.08
N PHE A 157 -0.28 10.83 -4.04
CA PHE A 157 1.14 10.82 -4.43
C PHE A 157 1.99 9.90 -3.54
N VAL A 158 1.74 9.91 -2.22
CA VAL A 158 2.41 9.02 -1.27
C VAL A 158 2.10 7.56 -1.59
N SER A 159 0.84 7.24 -1.85
CA SER A 159 0.42 5.86 -2.18
C SER A 159 1.08 5.35 -3.46
N ASP A 160 1.19 6.19 -4.51
CA ASP A 160 1.90 5.85 -5.74
C ASP A 160 3.40 5.62 -5.47
N THR A 161 4.03 6.51 -4.70
CA THR A 161 5.44 6.40 -4.32
C THR A 161 5.75 5.12 -3.53
N VAL A 162 4.88 4.77 -2.57
CA VAL A 162 4.99 3.54 -1.78
C VAL A 162 4.87 2.31 -2.68
N ARG A 163 3.89 2.31 -3.58
CA ARG A 163 3.67 1.20 -4.51
C ARG A 163 4.86 0.98 -5.44
N ASP A 164 5.39 2.04 -6.02
CA ASP A 164 6.56 1.97 -6.91
C ASP A 164 7.78 1.38 -6.18
N ALA A 165 8.00 1.79 -4.92
CA ALA A 165 9.07 1.25 -4.10
C ALA A 165 8.91 -0.25 -3.82
N MET A 166 7.69 -0.75 -3.66
CA MET A 166 7.42 -2.18 -3.43
C MET A 166 7.56 -3.03 -4.70
N LYS A 167 7.21 -2.49 -5.89
CA LYS A 167 7.30 -3.21 -7.17
C LYS A 167 8.73 -3.41 -7.66
N GLY A 168 9.66 -2.59 -7.23
CA GLY A 168 11.08 -2.70 -7.57
C GLY A 168 11.83 -3.85 -6.88
N ARG A 169 11.11 -4.84 -6.29
CA ARG A 169 11.68 -5.90 -5.45
C ARG A 169 11.29 -7.30 -5.89
#